data_98f7d89db4a19f84bea5d4f17e4d7c1b
#
_entry.id   98f7d89db4a19f84bea5d4f17e4d7c1b
#
_cell.length_a   1.000
_cell.length_b   1.000
_cell.length_c   1.000
_cell.angle_alpha   90.00
_cell.angle_beta   90.00
_cell.angle_gamma   90.00
#
_symmetry.space_group_name_H-M   'P 1'
#
loop_
_entity.id
_entity.type
_entity.pdbx_description
1 polymer ?
#
loop_
_entity_poly.entity_id
_entity_poly.type
_entity_poly.pdbx_seq_one_letter_code
_entity_poly.pdbx_strand_id
1 'polypeptide(L)'
;MKDRPNPIFLNAGDNFQGTFWYNVHRWNVTATFMNMLPHDVMTLGNHEFDNNVEGVVPYLKAVKAPVVVTNIDATEEPTMQGLYKNSTIIERGGRKIGVIGVILSTTNTIAVTGKLKFLDEVETVNAEARRLKSQGVHIIIVLSHCGLDVDRIMAAKCPLIDVIVGGHTHTFLYSGTPPFIDVPEDKYPVVVVQENTNRNVLIVQAAAYTKYLGNLTVWFDEDGEVVQWAGNPILLDQSIEQDPEMVKALEPWKESVDEKASASIAYSRVFLDNRCRTNECNFGNLITDAMVDSYVEQAENPNVWTYAAVACTNPGGIRTSIDSMGRNITLGDLITAIPFENTWDILELKGSCIMQILEMKQTLIWSGLKATYKMNDTSKNVVDVKIRCRECEVPRFENVVEDKWYRIVVPNFLVDAGDGFDPFKTCGKNHKVGYLESDLLAAYMKKISPILTGNDGRAVFLNVVKSKRSENFL
;
A
#
# COMPACT_ATOMS: atom_id res chain seq x y z
N MET A 1 -16.55 -8.42 -21.92
CA MET A 1 -16.44 -7.19 -22.73
C MET A 1 -17.12 -7.33 -24.10
N LYS A 2 -17.04 -8.47 -24.79
CA LYS A 2 -17.58 -8.65 -26.17
C LYS A 2 -19.07 -8.30 -26.32
N ASP A 3 -19.86 -8.45 -25.25
CA ASP A 3 -21.31 -8.23 -25.25
C ASP A 3 -21.75 -6.87 -24.69
N ARG A 4 -20.78 -5.97 -24.44
CA ARG A 4 -21.06 -4.62 -23.93
C ARG A 4 -20.93 -3.58 -25.04
N PRO A 5 -21.86 -2.62 -25.16
CA PRO A 5 -21.70 -1.53 -26.13
C PRO A 5 -20.56 -0.61 -25.70
N ASN A 6 -19.67 -0.31 -26.66
CA ASN A 6 -18.58 0.66 -26.50
C ASN A 6 -17.71 0.42 -25.25
N PRO A 7 -17.21 -0.81 -24.99
CA PRO A 7 -16.46 -1.09 -23.78
C PRO A 7 -15.12 -0.38 -23.78
N ILE A 8 -14.71 0.07 -22.57
CA ILE A 8 -13.40 0.63 -22.31
C ILE A 8 -12.81 -0.11 -21.11
N PHE A 9 -11.58 -0.58 -21.21
CA PHE A 9 -10.88 -1.29 -20.15
C PHE A 9 -9.70 -0.47 -19.66
N LEU A 10 -9.78 0.02 -18.42
CA LEU A 10 -8.86 0.97 -17.82
C LEU A 10 -8.14 0.35 -16.63
N ASN A 11 -6.89 0.76 -16.39
CA ASN A 11 -6.09 0.33 -15.26
C ASN A 11 -5.53 1.56 -14.52
N ALA A 12 -5.86 1.65 -13.23
CA ALA A 12 -5.56 2.81 -12.38
C ALA A 12 -4.19 2.72 -11.66
N GLY A 13 -3.24 1.93 -12.16
CA GLY A 13 -1.88 1.83 -11.60
C GLY A 13 -1.74 0.80 -10.47
N ASP A 14 -0.55 0.77 -9.86
CA ASP A 14 -0.11 -0.21 -8.87
C ASP A 14 -0.20 -1.65 -9.40
N ASN A 15 0.35 -1.87 -10.60
CA ASN A 15 0.47 -3.19 -11.20
C ASN A 15 1.66 -3.98 -10.64
N PHE A 16 2.59 -3.30 -9.98
CA PHE A 16 3.67 -3.90 -9.22
C PHE A 16 3.16 -4.24 -7.83
N GLN A 17 3.84 -5.15 -7.15
CA GLN A 17 3.50 -5.64 -5.82
C GLN A 17 2.25 -6.52 -5.73
N GLY A 18 2.04 -7.10 -4.56
CA GLY A 18 0.86 -7.86 -4.16
C GLY A 18 0.94 -9.36 -4.44
N THR A 19 1.95 -9.86 -5.15
CA THR A 19 2.16 -11.30 -5.35
C THR A 19 3.62 -11.71 -5.29
N PHE A 20 3.89 -12.93 -4.79
CA PHE A 20 5.23 -13.52 -4.82
C PHE A 20 5.79 -13.63 -6.25
N TRP A 21 4.95 -13.73 -7.25
CA TRP A 21 5.34 -13.72 -8.66
C TRP A 21 6.06 -12.44 -9.05
N TYR A 22 5.55 -11.29 -8.60
CA TYR A 22 6.21 -10.01 -8.80
C TYR A 22 7.57 -9.97 -8.10
N ASN A 23 7.67 -10.43 -6.85
CA ASN A 23 8.92 -10.45 -6.10
C ASN A 23 10.02 -11.26 -6.81
N VAL A 24 9.64 -12.35 -7.49
CA VAL A 24 10.57 -13.19 -8.24
C VAL A 24 10.96 -12.60 -9.60
N HIS A 25 9.97 -12.10 -10.35
CA HIS A 25 10.12 -11.78 -11.78
C HIS A 25 10.07 -10.28 -12.09
N ARG A 26 9.69 -9.45 -11.09
CA ARG A 26 9.62 -7.99 -11.17
C ARG A 26 8.74 -7.51 -12.35
N TRP A 27 9.11 -6.42 -12.98
CA TRP A 27 8.39 -5.80 -14.09
C TRP A 27 8.08 -6.75 -15.26
N ASN A 28 8.89 -7.76 -15.46
CA ASN A 28 8.80 -8.63 -16.65
C ASN A 28 7.53 -9.49 -16.63
N VAL A 29 7.22 -10.12 -15.49
CA VAL A 29 5.97 -10.88 -15.36
C VAL A 29 4.77 -9.95 -15.48
N THR A 30 4.82 -8.79 -14.86
CA THR A 30 3.74 -7.80 -14.91
C THR A 30 3.49 -7.34 -16.34
N ALA A 31 4.51 -6.89 -17.07
CA ALA A 31 4.36 -6.45 -18.46
C ALA A 31 3.82 -7.57 -19.36
N THR A 32 4.28 -8.81 -19.15
CA THR A 32 3.85 -9.96 -19.94
C THR A 32 2.34 -10.18 -19.82
N PHE A 33 1.82 -10.25 -18.58
CA PHE A 33 0.41 -10.56 -18.36
C PHE A 33 -0.50 -9.33 -18.56
N MET A 34 -0.03 -8.11 -18.28
CA MET A 34 -0.76 -6.90 -18.65
C MET A 34 -0.96 -6.78 -20.18
N ASN A 35 0.00 -7.22 -20.98
CA ASN A 35 -0.12 -7.25 -22.43
C ASN A 35 -1.08 -8.31 -22.98
N MET A 36 -1.49 -9.28 -22.18
CA MET A 36 -2.53 -10.27 -22.52
C MET A 36 -3.94 -9.77 -22.20
N LEU A 37 -4.07 -8.75 -21.34
CA LEU A 37 -5.34 -8.12 -21.02
C LEU A 37 -5.65 -6.97 -22.02
N PRO A 38 -6.92 -6.75 -22.36
CA PRO A 38 -7.32 -5.80 -23.40
C PRO A 38 -7.37 -4.35 -22.88
N HIS A 39 -6.33 -3.87 -22.19
CA HIS A 39 -6.29 -2.51 -21.70
C HIS A 39 -6.30 -1.50 -22.83
N ASP A 40 -7.23 -0.54 -22.77
CA ASP A 40 -7.26 0.61 -23.66
C ASP A 40 -6.31 1.70 -23.19
N VAL A 41 -6.22 1.95 -21.88
CA VAL A 41 -5.32 2.94 -21.27
C VAL A 41 -4.95 2.50 -19.85
N MET A 42 -3.72 2.79 -19.45
CA MET A 42 -3.18 2.54 -18.12
C MET A 42 -2.58 3.82 -17.53
N THR A 43 -2.51 3.91 -16.20
CA THR A 43 -1.70 4.91 -15.51
C THR A 43 -0.63 4.26 -14.63
N LEU A 44 0.18 5.06 -13.95
CA LEU A 44 1.15 4.61 -12.94
C LEU A 44 0.59 4.84 -11.54
N GLY A 45 0.95 3.97 -10.62
CA GLY A 45 0.83 4.19 -9.18
C GLY A 45 2.19 4.32 -8.51
N ASN A 46 2.20 4.45 -7.18
CA ASN A 46 3.44 4.59 -6.42
C ASN A 46 4.26 3.30 -6.41
N HIS A 47 3.61 2.13 -6.43
CA HIS A 47 4.32 0.85 -6.42
C HIS A 47 5.08 0.54 -7.72
N GLU A 48 4.75 1.19 -8.85
CA GLU A 48 5.60 1.10 -10.03
C GLU A 48 7.03 1.60 -9.76
N PHE A 49 7.24 2.41 -8.73
CA PHE A 49 8.55 2.95 -8.33
C PHE A 49 9.23 2.17 -7.20
N ASP A 50 8.70 1.04 -6.73
CA ASP A 50 9.29 0.24 -5.65
C ASP A 50 10.67 -0.32 -5.97
N ASN A 51 10.96 -0.50 -7.25
CA ASN A 51 12.30 -0.84 -7.75
C ASN A 51 12.99 0.34 -8.44
N ASN A 52 12.77 1.55 -7.96
CA ASN A 52 13.29 2.80 -8.48
C ASN A 52 12.85 3.09 -9.94
N VAL A 53 13.39 4.15 -10.52
CA VAL A 53 13.19 4.48 -11.94
C VAL A 53 13.70 3.37 -12.85
N GLU A 54 14.78 2.68 -12.47
CA GLU A 54 15.34 1.55 -13.19
C GLU A 54 14.37 0.35 -13.29
N GLY A 55 13.47 0.19 -12.33
CA GLY A 55 12.42 -0.82 -12.36
C GLY A 55 11.26 -0.48 -13.27
N VAL A 56 10.81 0.79 -13.28
CA VAL A 56 9.65 1.20 -14.06
C VAL A 56 9.96 1.44 -15.55
N VAL A 57 11.17 1.90 -15.87
CA VAL A 57 11.57 2.19 -17.26
C VAL A 57 11.43 0.97 -18.20
N PRO A 58 11.95 -0.23 -17.86
CA PRO A 58 11.78 -1.40 -18.72
C PRO A 58 10.30 -1.84 -18.82
N TYR A 59 9.52 -1.68 -17.75
CA TYR A 59 8.07 -1.92 -17.78
C TYR A 59 7.36 -1.03 -18.79
N LEU A 60 7.59 0.28 -18.74
CA LEU A 60 7.01 1.25 -19.66
C LEU A 60 7.40 0.99 -21.12
N LYS A 61 8.60 0.45 -21.36
CA LYS A 61 9.04 0.06 -22.72
C LYS A 61 8.38 -1.24 -23.20
N ALA A 62 7.95 -2.10 -22.29
CA ALA A 62 7.44 -3.42 -22.60
C ALA A 62 5.90 -3.45 -22.72
N VAL A 63 5.18 -2.57 -22.02
CA VAL A 63 3.70 -2.51 -22.09
C VAL A 63 3.24 -1.95 -23.42
N LYS A 64 2.16 -2.53 -23.96
CA LYS A 64 1.59 -2.16 -25.27
C LYS A 64 0.51 -1.09 -25.17
N ALA A 65 -0.27 -1.12 -24.11
CA ALA A 65 -1.29 -0.12 -23.85
C ALA A 65 -0.65 1.25 -23.58
N PRO A 66 -1.25 2.36 -24.06
CA PRO A 66 -0.77 3.69 -23.73
C PRO A 66 -0.82 3.95 -22.23
N VAL A 67 0.31 4.39 -21.66
CA VAL A 67 0.41 4.83 -20.27
C VAL A 67 0.30 6.35 -20.24
N VAL A 68 -0.58 6.87 -19.37
CA VAL A 68 -0.85 8.30 -19.24
C VAL A 68 -0.62 8.77 -17.79
N VAL A 69 0.13 9.86 -17.61
CA VAL A 69 0.32 10.55 -16.32
C VAL A 69 0.63 12.02 -16.61
N THR A 70 -0.23 12.95 -16.19
CA THR A 70 -0.11 14.37 -16.55
C THR A 70 0.76 15.18 -15.60
N ASN A 71 0.96 14.69 -14.36
CA ASN A 71 1.60 15.44 -13.29
C ASN A 71 3.02 14.95 -12.91
N ILE A 72 3.66 14.14 -13.75
CA ILE A 72 5.07 13.80 -13.58
C ILE A 72 5.93 14.71 -14.47
N ASP A 73 6.84 15.46 -13.86
CA ASP A 73 7.91 16.18 -14.55
C ASP A 73 9.21 15.34 -14.50
N ALA A 74 9.60 14.82 -15.68
CA ALA A 74 10.82 14.04 -15.88
C ALA A 74 11.97 14.85 -16.48
N THR A 75 11.97 16.18 -16.35
CA THR A 75 13.02 17.04 -16.93
C THR A 75 14.40 16.68 -16.41
N GLU A 76 14.51 16.34 -15.12
CA GLU A 76 15.76 15.93 -14.48
C GLU A 76 15.96 14.39 -14.47
N GLU A 77 15.02 13.62 -15.06
CA GLU A 77 15.07 12.15 -15.16
C GLU A 77 14.90 11.69 -16.63
N PRO A 78 15.95 11.87 -17.46
CA PRO A 78 15.85 11.68 -18.92
C PRO A 78 15.46 10.26 -19.35
N THR A 79 15.69 9.26 -18.50
CA THR A 79 15.34 7.86 -18.79
C THR A 79 13.84 7.61 -18.87
N MET A 80 13.04 8.46 -18.22
CA MET A 80 11.57 8.42 -18.20
C MET A 80 10.93 9.22 -19.35
N GLN A 81 11.67 10.14 -19.98
CA GLN A 81 11.12 11.02 -21.00
C GLN A 81 10.61 10.24 -22.21
N GLY A 82 9.40 10.57 -22.65
CA GLY A 82 8.76 9.97 -23.83
C GLY A 82 8.19 8.56 -23.63
N LEU A 83 8.28 8.00 -22.42
CA LEU A 83 7.74 6.66 -22.12
C LEU A 83 6.26 6.68 -21.71
N TYR A 84 5.72 7.84 -21.39
CA TYR A 84 4.30 8.06 -21.05
C TYR A 84 3.81 9.38 -21.69
N LYS A 85 2.50 9.58 -21.64
CA LYS A 85 1.84 10.81 -22.16
C LYS A 85 1.03 11.45 -21.04
N ASN A 86 0.67 12.73 -21.18
CA ASN A 86 -0.25 13.39 -20.26
C ASN A 86 -1.66 12.80 -20.36
N SER A 87 -2.09 12.50 -21.57
CA SER A 87 -3.40 11.94 -21.90
C SER A 87 -3.39 11.21 -23.23
N THR A 88 -4.46 10.50 -23.51
CA THR A 88 -4.74 9.91 -24.83
C THR A 88 -6.20 10.10 -25.20
N ILE A 89 -6.51 10.05 -26.51
CA ILE A 89 -7.88 10.09 -27.02
C ILE A 89 -8.20 8.72 -27.59
N ILE A 90 -9.30 8.14 -27.14
CA ILE A 90 -9.88 6.91 -27.68
C ILE A 90 -11.23 7.22 -28.34
N GLU A 91 -11.61 6.43 -29.32
CA GLU A 91 -12.89 6.59 -30.00
C GLU A 91 -13.79 5.40 -29.69
N ARG A 92 -15.01 5.66 -29.24
CA ARG A 92 -16.05 4.68 -28.98
C ARG A 92 -17.42 5.22 -29.38
N GLY A 93 -18.19 4.42 -30.11
CA GLY A 93 -19.51 4.84 -30.57
C GLY A 93 -19.53 6.12 -31.38
N GLY A 94 -18.47 6.40 -32.13
CA GLY A 94 -18.31 7.63 -32.91
C GLY A 94 -17.97 8.89 -32.09
N ARG A 95 -17.67 8.73 -30.79
CA ARG A 95 -17.32 9.85 -29.89
C ARG A 95 -15.86 9.78 -29.46
N LYS A 96 -15.23 10.95 -29.33
CA LYS A 96 -13.90 11.11 -28.78
C LYS A 96 -13.95 11.20 -27.28
N ILE A 97 -13.21 10.33 -26.61
CA ILE A 97 -13.09 10.27 -25.14
C ILE A 97 -11.64 10.53 -24.78
N GLY A 98 -11.38 11.58 -24.03
CA GLY A 98 -10.07 11.88 -23.48
C GLY A 98 -9.85 11.12 -22.17
N VAL A 99 -8.70 10.46 -22.06
CA VAL A 99 -8.28 9.80 -20.83
C VAL A 99 -7.02 10.49 -20.33
N ILE A 100 -7.11 11.15 -19.16
CA ILE A 100 -6.02 11.84 -18.47
C ILE A 100 -5.53 10.93 -17.35
N GLY A 101 -4.23 10.70 -17.24
CA GLY A 101 -3.65 10.00 -16.08
C GLY A 101 -3.17 11.00 -15.02
N VAL A 102 -3.24 10.63 -13.76
CA VAL A 102 -2.70 11.40 -12.64
C VAL A 102 -2.29 10.49 -11.49
N ILE A 103 -1.18 10.82 -10.84
CA ILE A 103 -0.66 10.10 -9.67
C ILE A 103 -0.55 11.05 -8.48
N LEU A 104 -0.54 10.53 -7.27
CA LEU A 104 -0.43 11.31 -6.04
C LEU A 104 0.82 12.21 -6.05
N SER A 105 0.64 13.50 -5.79
CA SER A 105 1.74 14.49 -5.83
C SER A 105 2.81 14.25 -4.77
N THR A 106 2.51 13.48 -3.71
CA THR A 106 3.45 13.10 -2.67
C THR A 106 4.12 11.74 -2.91
N THR A 107 4.03 11.16 -4.10
CA THR A 107 4.62 9.85 -4.45
C THR A 107 6.11 9.76 -4.12
N ASN A 108 6.85 10.85 -4.26
CA ASN A 108 8.27 10.93 -3.90
C ASN A 108 8.56 10.80 -2.39
N THR A 109 7.53 10.82 -1.54
CA THR A 109 7.68 10.60 -0.09
C THR A 109 7.40 9.16 0.32
N ILE A 110 6.77 8.38 -0.57
CA ILE A 110 6.34 7.00 -0.32
C ILE A 110 6.98 5.98 -1.28
N ALA A 111 7.78 6.44 -2.24
CA ALA A 111 8.51 5.60 -3.18
C ALA A 111 9.84 6.24 -3.60
N VAL A 112 10.74 5.43 -4.17
CA VAL A 112 12.07 5.91 -4.60
C VAL A 112 11.99 6.34 -6.07
N THR A 113 11.73 7.61 -6.32
CA THR A 113 11.39 8.16 -7.62
C THR A 113 12.53 8.89 -8.34
N GLY A 114 13.77 8.75 -7.84
CA GLY A 114 14.92 9.45 -8.43
C GLY A 114 14.76 10.96 -8.40
N LYS A 115 14.92 11.61 -9.55
CA LYS A 115 14.79 13.07 -9.71
C LYS A 115 13.45 13.52 -10.27
N LEU A 116 12.47 12.63 -10.35
CA LEU A 116 11.12 12.97 -10.78
C LEU A 116 10.48 13.98 -9.84
N LYS A 117 9.73 14.93 -10.40
CA LYS A 117 8.91 15.86 -9.65
C LYS A 117 7.44 15.56 -9.90
N PHE A 118 6.65 15.62 -8.85
CA PHE A 118 5.21 15.39 -8.91
C PHE A 118 4.50 16.72 -8.68
N LEU A 119 3.68 17.10 -9.65
CA LEU A 119 2.99 18.39 -9.65
C LEU A 119 1.58 18.23 -9.05
N ASP A 120 0.94 19.36 -8.74
CA ASP A 120 -0.42 19.39 -8.20
C ASP A 120 -1.43 18.72 -9.15
N GLU A 121 -2.25 17.85 -8.60
CA GLU A 121 -3.21 17.03 -9.34
C GLU A 121 -4.29 17.89 -9.98
N VAL A 122 -4.86 18.84 -9.24
CA VAL A 122 -5.96 19.70 -9.71
C VAL A 122 -5.50 20.64 -10.80
N GLU A 123 -4.33 21.25 -10.64
CA GLU A 123 -3.76 22.18 -11.64
C GLU A 123 -3.48 21.47 -12.97
N THR A 124 -2.82 20.31 -12.89
CA THR A 124 -2.39 19.57 -14.10
C THR A 124 -3.57 18.93 -14.82
N VAL A 125 -4.52 18.32 -14.09
CA VAL A 125 -5.74 17.77 -14.68
C VAL A 125 -6.56 18.87 -15.36
N ASN A 126 -6.73 20.03 -14.71
CA ASN A 126 -7.44 21.16 -15.30
C ASN A 126 -6.76 21.70 -16.59
N ALA A 127 -5.43 21.78 -16.59
CA ALA A 127 -4.69 22.24 -17.78
C ALA A 127 -4.87 21.27 -18.95
N GLU A 128 -4.74 19.97 -18.68
CA GLU A 128 -4.86 18.94 -19.70
C GLU A 128 -6.31 18.77 -20.20
N ALA A 129 -7.32 18.88 -19.29
CA ALA A 129 -8.73 18.86 -19.67
C ALA A 129 -9.09 20.02 -20.62
N ARG A 130 -8.61 21.24 -20.32
CA ARG A 130 -8.77 22.38 -21.24
C ARG A 130 -8.14 22.12 -22.62
N ARG A 131 -6.95 21.53 -22.63
CA ARG A 131 -6.28 21.18 -23.90
C ARG A 131 -7.10 20.18 -24.72
N LEU A 132 -7.64 19.14 -24.08
CA LEU A 132 -8.49 18.14 -24.74
C LEU A 132 -9.80 18.75 -25.26
N LYS A 133 -10.48 19.57 -24.46
CA LYS A 133 -11.71 20.28 -24.89
C LYS A 133 -11.43 21.18 -26.13
N SER A 134 -10.28 21.85 -26.20
CA SER A 134 -9.89 22.65 -27.36
C SER A 134 -9.69 21.83 -28.65
N GLN A 135 -9.51 20.51 -28.52
CA GLN A 135 -9.40 19.54 -29.61
C GLN A 135 -10.74 18.87 -29.97
N GLY A 136 -11.84 19.36 -29.40
CA GLY A 136 -13.18 18.80 -29.65
C GLY A 136 -13.46 17.50 -28.94
N VAL A 137 -12.80 17.26 -27.81
CA VAL A 137 -13.11 16.13 -26.92
C VAL A 137 -14.19 16.57 -25.93
N HIS A 138 -15.33 15.86 -25.89
CA HIS A 138 -16.45 16.21 -25.03
C HIS A 138 -16.51 15.38 -23.76
N ILE A 139 -16.04 14.14 -23.76
CA ILE A 139 -16.03 13.24 -22.60
C ILE A 139 -14.60 13.12 -22.10
N ILE A 140 -14.38 13.39 -20.79
CA ILE A 140 -13.07 13.30 -20.17
C ILE A 140 -13.11 12.37 -18.96
N ILE A 141 -12.33 11.28 -19.02
CA ILE A 141 -12.11 10.34 -17.94
C ILE A 141 -10.75 10.63 -17.31
N VAL A 142 -10.69 10.75 -16.00
CA VAL A 142 -9.43 10.80 -15.25
C VAL A 142 -9.12 9.41 -14.71
N LEU A 143 -7.96 8.90 -15.04
CA LEU A 143 -7.42 7.65 -14.54
C LEU A 143 -6.46 8.00 -13.41
N SER A 144 -6.94 7.87 -12.16
CA SER A 144 -6.31 8.44 -10.97
C SER A 144 -5.64 7.37 -10.10
N HIS A 145 -4.42 7.67 -9.65
CA HIS A 145 -3.79 6.93 -8.56
C HIS A 145 -3.46 7.86 -7.39
N CYS A 146 -4.48 8.59 -6.89
CA CYS A 146 -4.33 9.61 -5.86
C CYS A 146 -5.10 9.32 -4.57
N GLY A 147 -6.00 8.33 -4.60
CA GLY A 147 -6.88 7.99 -3.47
C GLY A 147 -8.19 8.77 -3.45
N LEU A 148 -9.19 8.20 -2.78
CA LEU A 148 -10.58 8.68 -2.82
C LEU A 148 -10.74 10.13 -2.38
N ASP A 149 -10.00 10.58 -1.36
CA ASP A 149 -10.11 11.96 -0.85
C ASP A 149 -9.62 12.98 -1.89
N VAL A 150 -8.49 12.70 -2.56
CA VAL A 150 -7.97 13.55 -3.64
C VAL A 150 -8.89 13.49 -4.85
N ASP A 151 -9.43 12.31 -5.17
CA ASP A 151 -10.41 12.13 -6.26
C ASP A 151 -11.67 12.99 -6.02
N ARG A 152 -12.17 13.07 -4.79
CA ARG A 152 -13.29 13.97 -4.42
C ARG A 152 -12.94 15.44 -4.62
N ILE A 153 -11.71 15.84 -4.28
CA ILE A 153 -11.23 17.21 -4.51
C ILE A 153 -11.15 17.51 -6.00
N MET A 154 -10.59 16.62 -6.81
CA MET A 154 -10.54 16.78 -8.26
C MET A 154 -11.95 16.83 -8.86
N ALA A 155 -12.85 15.93 -8.45
CA ALA A 155 -14.23 15.92 -8.91
C ALA A 155 -14.95 17.27 -8.66
N ALA A 156 -14.68 17.90 -7.51
CA ALA A 156 -15.27 19.19 -7.16
C ALA A 156 -14.62 20.39 -7.89
N LYS A 157 -13.28 20.34 -8.10
CA LYS A 157 -12.48 21.49 -8.57
C LYS A 157 -12.10 21.45 -10.06
N CYS A 158 -12.32 20.34 -10.76
CA CYS A 158 -12.01 20.18 -12.18
C CYS A 158 -13.31 20.22 -12.99
N PRO A 159 -13.76 21.39 -13.51
CA PRO A 159 -15.10 21.55 -14.08
C PRO A 159 -15.32 20.84 -15.42
N LEU A 160 -14.27 20.28 -16.04
CA LEU A 160 -14.35 19.70 -17.38
C LEU A 160 -14.23 18.18 -17.42
N ILE A 161 -14.16 17.52 -16.26
CA ILE A 161 -14.07 16.06 -16.17
C ILE A 161 -15.45 15.45 -15.86
N ASP A 162 -15.63 14.19 -16.24
CA ASP A 162 -16.92 13.49 -16.15
C ASP A 162 -16.86 12.26 -15.26
N VAL A 163 -15.76 11.50 -15.33
CA VAL A 163 -15.58 10.26 -14.56
C VAL A 163 -14.15 10.19 -14.05
N ILE A 164 -13.98 9.75 -12.80
CA ILE A 164 -12.68 9.39 -12.21
C ILE A 164 -12.69 7.89 -11.94
N VAL A 165 -11.72 7.19 -12.51
CA VAL A 165 -11.40 5.79 -12.18
C VAL A 165 -10.20 5.81 -11.25
N GLY A 166 -10.44 5.59 -9.96
CA GLY A 166 -9.47 5.79 -8.88
C GLY A 166 -8.75 4.52 -8.47
N GLY A 167 -7.65 4.72 -7.73
CA GLY A 167 -6.81 3.69 -7.10
C GLY A 167 -6.17 4.19 -5.81
N HIS A 168 -5.07 3.60 -5.38
CA HIS A 168 -4.21 3.95 -4.25
C HIS A 168 -4.77 3.58 -2.86
N THR A 169 -5.93 4.07 -2.48
CA THR A 169 -6.51 3.84 -1.12
C THR A 169 -7.19 2.48 -0.95
N HIS A 170 -7.19 1.63 -1.98
CA HIS A 170 -7.84 0.30 -1.95
C HIS A 170 -9.32 0.36 -1.58
N THR A 171 -9.98 1.48 -1.86
CA THR A 171 -11.35 1.74 -1.41
C THR A 171 -12.35 0.80 -2.10
N PHE A 172 -13.12 0.09 -1.29
CA PHE A 172 -14.24 -0.68 -1.79
C PHE A 172 -15.50 0.17 -1.81
N LEU A 173 -15.97 0.49 -3.01
CA LEU A 173 -17.23 1.19 -3.24
C LEU A 173 -18.27 0.18 -3.72
N TYR A 174 -19.49 0.23 -3.17
CA TYR A 174 -20.58 -0.66 -3.59
C TYR A 174 -21.95 -0.08 -3.28
N SER A 175 -22.91 -0.26 -4.19
CA SER A 175 -24.29 0.17 -4.00
C SER A 175 -25.20 -1.03 -3.80
N GLY A 176 -25.95 -1.06 -2.67
CA GLY A 176 -26.79 -2.18 -2.27
C GLY A 176 -26.06 -3.18 -1.38
N THR A 177 -26.46 -4.46 -1.43
CA THR A 177 -25.87 -5.52 -0.62
C THR A 177 -24.58 -6.05 -1.29
N PRO A 178 -23.41 -5.96 -0.63
CA PRO A 178 -22.16 -6.49 -1.19
C PRO A 178 -22.22 -8.01 -1.42
N PRO A 179 -21.51 -8.54 -2.44
CA PRO A 179 -21.51 -9.96 -2.75
C PRO A 179 -20.68 -10.82 -1.79
N PHE A 180 -19.88 -10.19 -0.90
CA PHE A 180 -19.02 -10.85 0.06
C PHE A 180 -18.96 -10.07 1.38
N ILE A 181 -18.08 -10.44 2.29
CA ILE A 181 -17.96 -9.88 3.65
C ILE A 181 -17.38 -8.47 3.72
N ASP A 182 -16.90 -7.92 2.60
CA ASP A 182 -16.31 -6.59 2.56
C ASP A 182 -17.37 -5.52 2.84
N VAL A 183 -16.99 -4.53 3.65
CA VAL A 183 -17.85 -3.41 3.99
C VAL A 183 -17.51 -2.24 3.05
N PRO A 184 -18.46 -1.74 2.26
CA PRO A 184 -18.21 -0.59 1.40
C PRO A 184 -17.99 0.67 2.23
N GLU A 185 -17.03 1.49 1.79
CA GLU A 185 -16.80 2.81 2.38
C GLU A 185 -17.87 3.82 1.93
N ASP A 186 -18.30 3.71 0.66
CA ASP A 186 -19.35 4.55 0.08
C ASP A 186 -20.02 3.80 -1.09
N LYS A 187 -20.99 4.48 -1.73
CA LYS A 187 -21.70 3.98 -2.93
C LYS A 187 -20.76 3.86 -4.13
N TYR A 188 -21.14 2.99 -5.07
CA TYR A 188 -20.52 2.87 -6.38
C TYR A 188 -21.51 3.29 -7.47
N PRO A 189 -21.18 4.35 -8.26
CA PRO A 189 -20.13 5.33 -8.05
C PRO A 189 -20.42 6.29 -6.89
N VAL A 190 -19.37 6.92 -6.35
CA VAL A 190 -19.54 8.17 -5.60
C VAL A 190 -19.89 9.27 -6.58
N VAL A 191 -20.90 10.06 -6.29
CA VAL A 191 -21.35 11.16 -7.15
C VAL A 191 -21.02 12.48 -6.48
N VAL A 192 -20.21 13.30 -7.16
CA VAL A 192 -19.89 14.65 -6.74
C VAL A 192 -20.63 15.62 -7.67
N VAL A 193 -21.52 16.42 -7.09
CA VAL A 193 -22.20 17.50 -7.82
C VAL A 193 -21.35 18.77 -7.69
N GLN A 194 -20.89 19.29 -8.81
CA GLN A 194 -20.05 20.49 -8.84
C GLN A 194 -20.88 21.74 -8.54
N GLU A 195 -20.52 22.51 -7.52
CA GLU A 195 -21.29 23.69 -7.08
C GLU A 195 -21.45 24.76 -8.17
N ASN A 196 -20.42 24.98 -8.98
CA ASN A 196 -20.39 26.06 -9.97
C ASN A 196 -21.09 25.70 -11.30
N THR A 197 -21.14 24.41 -11.65
CA THR A 197 -21.65 23.93 -12.95
C THR A 197 -22.89 23.08 -12.83
N ASN A 198 -23.20 22.61 -11.62
CA ASN A 198 -24.24 21.63 -11.32
C ASN A 198 -24.09 20.30 -12.11
N ARG A 199 -22.86 19.99 -12.58
CA ARG A 199 -22.54 18.75 -13.30
C ARG A 199 -22.25 17.63 -12.33
N ASN A 200 -22.61 16.39 -12.72
CA ASN A 200 -22.25 15.21 -11.97
C ASN A 200 -20.87 14.71 -12.42
N VAL A 201 -19.98 14.48 -11.47
CA VAL A 201 -18.74 13.75 -11.68
C VAL A 201 -18.81 12.44 -10.92
N LEU A 202 -18.54 11.34 -11.60
CA LEU A 202 -18.61 9.99 -11.02
C LEU A 202 -17.21 9.53 -10.60
N ILE A 203 -17.08 9.00 -9.38
CA ILE A 203 -15.82 8.40 -8.90
C ILE A 203 -16.08 6.92 -8.66
N VAL A 204 -15.21 6.07 -9.21
CA VAL A 204 -15.24 4.61 -8.99
C VAL A 204 -13.88 4.11 -8.51
N GLN A 205 -13.92 3.14 -7.61
CA GLN A 205 -12.75 2.37 -7.16
C GLN A 205 -13.22 0.95 -6.80
N ALA A 206 -12.40 -0.06 -7.05
CA ALA A 206 -12.78 -1.48 -6.96
C ALA A 206 -11.86 -2.27 -6.01
N ALA A 207 -11.60 -1.73 -4.81
CA ALA A 207 -10.72 -2.31 -3.81
C ALA A 207 -9.30 -2.58 -4.34
N ALA A 208 -8.68 -3.71 -3.97
CA ALA A 208 -7.31 -4.06 -4.35
C ALA A 208 -7.14 -5.57 -4.58
N TYR A 209 -5.94 -5.96 -4.98
CA TYR A 209 -5.49 -7.37 -5.13
C TYR A 209 -6.35 -8.19 -6.12
N THR A 210 -6.87 -7.54 -7.15
CA THR A 210 -7.74 -8.16 -8.17
C THR A 210 -8.95 -8.90 -7.62
N LYS A 211 -9.38 -8.60 -6.40
CA LYS A 211 -10.57 -9.20 -5.78
C LYS A 211 -11.85 -8.79 -6.49
N TYR A 212 -11.90 -7.57 -6.99
CA TYR A 212 -13.05 -7.02 -7.71
C TYR A 212 -12.64 -6.41 -9.05
N LEU A 213 -13.50 -6.57 -10.04
CA LEU A 213 -13.42 -5.87 -11.31
C LEU A 213 -14.45 -4.73 -11.33
N GLY A 214 -14.00 -3.49 -11.47
CA GLY A 214 -14.88 -2.34 -11.63
C GLY A 214 -15.76 -2.47 -12.87
N ASN A 215 -17.08 -2.24 -12.72
CA ASN A 215 -18.04 -2.32 -13.80
C ASN A 215 -19.03 -1.16 -13.69
N LEU A 216 -18.82 -0.14 -14.53
CA LEU A 216 -19.64 1.05 -14.63
C LEU A 216 -20.14 1.24 -16.05
N THR A 217 -21.44 1.48 -16.22
CA THR A 217 -22.04 1.95 -17.46
C THR A 217 -22.46 3.40 -17.28
N VAL A 218 -22.06 4.27 -18.20
CA VAL A 218 -22.39 5.70 -18.16
C VAL A 218 -23.07 6.09 -19.47
N TRP A 219 -24.15 6.83 -19.37
CA TRP A 219 -24.84 7.46 -20.51
C TRP A 219 -24.52 8.94 -20.51
N PHE A 220 -24.14 9.43 -21.67
CA PHE A 220 -23.80 10.82 -21.93
C PHE A 220 -24.77 11.41 -22.92
N ASP A 221 -25.16 12.67 -22.73
CA ASP A 221 -25.91 13.42 -23.72
C ASP A 221 -25.06 13.84 -24.94
N GLU A 222 -25.64 14.66 -25.83
CA GLU A 222 -24.95 15.12 -27.05
C GLU A 222 -23.74 16.02 -26.73
N ASP A 223 -23.79 16.77 -25.64
CA ASP A 223 -22.72 17.66 -25.17
C ASP A 223 -21.61 16.92 -24.41
N GLY A 224 -21.82 15.66 -24.07
CA GLY A 224 -20.88 14.82 -23.31
C GLY A 224 -21.07 14.88 -21.80
N GLU A 225 -22.22 15.39 -21.34
CA GLU A 225 -22.55 15.44 -19.92
C GLU A 225 -23.11 14.10 -19.43
N VAL A 226 -22.77 13.73 -18.18
CA VAL A 226 -23.27 12.51 -17.54
C VAL A 226 -24.76 12.66 -17.19
N VAL A 227 -25.61 11.85 -17.82
CA VAL A 227 -27.08 11.86 -17.59
C VAL A 227 -27.60 10.66 -16.82
N GLN A 228 -26.90 9.53 -16.89
CA GLN A 228 -27.28 8.30 -16.18
C GLN A 228 -26.06 7.40 -15.96
N TRP A 229 -26.12 6.59 -14.92
CA TRP A 229 -25.09 5.57 -14.63
C TRP A 229 -25.70 4.34 -13.99
N ALA A 230 -25.02 3.18 -14.15
CA ALA A 230 -25.37 1.94 -13.50
C ALA A 230 -24.13 1.03 -13.39
N GLY A 231 -24.13 0.18 -12.39
CA GLY A 231 -23.08 -0.83 -12.20
C GLY A 231 -22.65 -0.96 -10.76
N ASN A 232 -21.85 -1.97 -10.52
CA ASN A 232 -21.14 -2.28 -9.28
C ASN A 232 -19.90 -3.12 -9.61
N PRO A 233 -18.88 -3.14 -8.76
CA PRO A 233 -17.76 -4.07 -8.89
C PRO A 233 -18.23 -5.53 -8.91
N ILE A 234 -17.62 -6.32 -9.75
CA ILE A 234 -17.86 -7.77 -9.89
C ILE A 234 -16.84 -8.50 -9.04
N LEU A 235 -17.29 -9.35 -8.11
CA LEU A 235 -16.39 -10.21 -7.33
C LEU A 235 -15.76 -11.25 -8.26
N LEU A 236 -14.44 -11.36 -8.22
CA LEU A 236 -13.67 -12.36 -8.97
C LEU A 236 -13.32 -13.53 -8.03
N ASP A 237 -14.28 -14.42 -7.84
CA ASP A 237 -14.11 -15.62 -7.03
C ASP A 237 -13.90 -16.88 -7.90
N GLN A 238 -13.86 -18.05 -7.25
CA GLN A 238 -13.64 -19.33 -7.92
C GLN A 238 -14.76 -19.76 -8.90
N SER A 239 -15.88 -19.05 -8.95
CA SER A 239 -16.95 -19.29 -9.94
C SER A 239 -16.61 -18.72 -11.32
N ILE A 240 -15.61 -17.83 -11.40
CA ILE A 240 -15.14 -17.26 -12.66
C ILE A 240 -14.24 -18.27 -13.37
N GLU A 241 -14.60 -18.65 -14.57
CA GLU A 241 -13.81 -19.57 -15.39
C GLU A 241 -12.46 -18.92 -15.75
N GLN A 242 -11.38 -19.69 -15.55
CA GLN A 242 -10.03 -19.23 -15.89
C GLN A 242 -9.81 -19.30 -17.41
N ASP A 243 -9.18 -18.28 -17.96
CA ASP A 243 -8.77 -18.27 -19.35
C ASP A 243 -7.65 -19.30 -19.59
N PRO A 244 -7.86 -20.34 -20.44
CA PRO A 244 -6.88 -21.40 -20.63
C PRO A 244 -5.58 -20.95 -21.30
N GLU A 245 -5.61 -19.87 -22.10
CA GLU A 245 -4.39 -19.30 -22.70
C GLU A 245 -3.56 -18.60 -21.63
N MET A 246 -4.20 -17.89 -20.72
CA MET A 246 -3.55 -17.24 -19.58
C MET A 246 -2.93 -18.30 -18.65
N VAL A 247 -3.67 -19.34 -18.30
CA VAL A 247 -3.17 -20.45 -17.46
C VAL A 247 -1.94 -21.08 -18.09
N LYS A 248 -1.99 -21.39 -19.39
CA LYS A 248 -0.85 -21.94 -20.12
C LYS A 248 0.36 -21.00 -20.16
N ALA A 249 0.11 -19.70 -20.30
CA ALA A 249 1.19 -18.70 -20.32
C ALA A 249 1.89 -18.56 -18.95
N LEU A 250 1.23 -18.92 -17.84
CA LEU A 250 1.82 -18.92 -16.50
C LEU A 250 2.79 -20.08 -16.26
N GLU A 251 2.63 -21.23 -16.94
CA GLU A 251 3.43 -22.45 -16.68
C GLU A 251 4.96 -22.20 -16.69
N PRO A 252 5.57 -21.49 -17.68
CA PRO A 252 7.01 -21.28 -17.72
C PRO A 252 7.57 -20.44 -16.55
N TRP A 253 6.70 -19.63 -15.92
CA TRP A 253 7.07 -18.74 -14.82
C TRP A 253 6.96 -19.43 -13.47
N LYS A 254 6.12 -20.48 -13.38
CA LYS A 254 5.77 -21.16 -12.15
C LYS A 254 6.95 -21.86 -11.50
N GLU A 255 7.78 -22.55 -12.27
CA GLU A 255 8.89 -23.35 -11.74
C GLU A 255 9.85 -22.53 -10.88
N SER A 256 10.25 -21.35 -11.35
CA SER A 256 11.16 -20.46 -10.61
C SER A 256 10.50 -19.80 -9.40
N VAL A 257 9.18 -19.61 -9.44
CA VAL A 257 8.41 -19.13 -8.28
C VAL A 257 8.35 -20.21 -7.22
N ASP A 258 8.00 -21.45 -7.59
CA ASP A 258 7.92 -22.59 -6.67
C ASP A 258 9.29 -22.92 -6.06
N GLU A 259 10.37 -22.86 -6.84
CA GLU A 259 11.74 -23.07 -6.36
C GLU A 259 12.12 -22.03 -5.30
N LYS A 260 11.92 -20.75 -5.57
CA LYS A 260 12.24 -19.68 -4.61
C LYS A 260 11.31 -19.70 -3.40
N ALA A 261 10.01 -19.95 -3.59
CA ALA A 261 9.06 -20.04 -2.49
C ALA A 261 9.42 -21.18 -1.52
N SER A 262 9.94 -22.28 -2.03
CA SER A 262 10.33 -23.44 -1.23
C SER A 262 11.71 -23.30 -0.56
N ALA A 263 12.47 -22.24 -0.88
CA ALA A 263 13.81 -22.02 -0.29
C ALA A 263 13.70 -21.90 1.22
N SER A 264 14.39 -22.79 1.95
CA SER A 264 14.44 -22.76 3.41
C SER A 264 15.30 -21.60 3.90
N ILE A 265 14.74 -20.74 4.77
CA ILE A 265 15.43 -19.59 5.35
C ILE A 265 15.82 -19.80 6.81
N ALA A 266 15.04 -20.56 7.58
CA ALA A 266 15.31 -20.81 8.98
C ALA A 266 14.59 -22.09 9.45
N TYR A 267 14.97 -22.58 10.63
CA TYR A 267 14.24 -23.61 11.35
C TYR A 267 13.60 -23.02 12.61
N SER A 268 12.37 -23.40 12.93
CA SER A 268 11.70 -22.94 14.14
C SER A 268 11.30 -24.10 15.04
N ARG A 269 11.43 -23.88 16.34
CA ARG A 269 10.94 -24.77 17.40
C ARG A 269 9.59 -24.34 17.95
N VAL A 270 9.12 -23.16 17.56
CA VAL A 270 7.89 -22.56 18.07
C VAL A 270 6.94 -22.18 16.94
N PHE A 271 5.66 -22.14 17.23
CA PHE A 271 4.65 -21.53 16.39
C PHE A 271 4.83 -20.00 16.41
N LEU A 272 4.84 -19.35 15.25
CA LEU A 272 4.93 -17.90 15.14
C LEU A 272 3.51 -17.33 15.00
N ASP A 273 3.01 -16.81 16.12
CA ASP A 273 1.64 -16.32 16.26
C ASP A 273 1.50 -14.86 15.86
N ASN A 274 0.57 -14.54 14.97
CA ASN A 274 0.28 -13.17 14.52
C ASN A 274 -0.88 -12.49 15.26
N ARG A 275 -1.44 -13.06 16.31
CA ARG A 275 -2.56 -12.49 17.08
C ARG A 275 -2.12 -11.34 17.98
N CYS A 276 -1.59 -10.29 17.38
CA CYS A 276 -0.92 -9.16 18.03
C CYS A 276 -1.84 -7.98 18.35
N ARG A 277 -3.13 -8.00 17.98
CA ARG A 277 -4.00 -6.81 18.11
C ARG A 277 -4.40 -6.48 19.54
N THR A 278 -4.55 -7.50 20.36
CA THR A 278 -5.04 -7.38 21.76
C THR A 278 -4.14 -8.04 22.79
N ASN A 279 -3.08 -8.69 22.32
CA ASN A 279 -2.10 -9.38 23.16
C ASN A 279 -0.71 -9.18 22.60
N GLU A 280 0.30 -9.40 23.42
CA GLU A 280 1.66 -9.62 22.94
C GLU A 280 1.72 -10.90 22.10
N CYS A 281 2.45 -10.88 21.00
CA CYS A 281 2.61 -12.01 20.10
C CYS A 281 4.08 -12.23 19.75
N ASN A 282 4.51 -13.49 19.73
CA ASN A 282 5.92 -13.80 19.49
C ASN A 282 6.40 -13.52 18.07
N PHE A 283 5.53 -13.59 17.08
CA PHE A 283 5.94 -13.25 15.71
C PHE A 283 6.15 -11.73 15.57
N GLY A 284 5.30 -10.91 16.19
CA GLY A 284 5.52 -9.48 16.25
C GLY A 284 6.80 -9.10 17.03
N ASN A 285 7.09 -9.83 18.12
CA ASN A 285 8.35 -9.67 18.85
C ASN A 285 9.56 -9.99 17.97
N LEU A 286 9.51 -11.10 17.24
CA LEU A 286 10.56 -11.49 16.29
C LEU A 286 10.83 -10.42 15.23
N ILE A 287 9.76 -9.88 14.61
CA ILE A 287 9.86 -8.85 13.58
C ILE A 287 10.50 -7.59 14.15
N THR A 288 9.99 -7.09 15.29
CA THR A 288 10.50 -5.84 15.87
C THR A 288 11.92 -5.99 16.44
N ASP A 289 12.31 -7.20 16.89
CA ASP A 289 13.70 -7.48 17.26
C ASP A 289 14.62 -7.51 16.04
N ALA A 290 14.17 -8.07 14.91
CA ALA A 290 14.89 -8.01 13.63
C ALA A 290 15.10 -6.57 13.15
N MET A 291 14.10 -5.70 13.33
CA MET A 291 14.20 -4.27 13.01
C MET A 291 15.33 -3.59 13.78
N VAL A 292 15.44 -3.83 15.09
CA VAL A 292 16.55 -3.29 15.92
C VAL A 292 17.89 -3.90 15.50
N ASP A 293 17.94 -5.23 15.28
CA ASP A 293 19.15 -5.96 14.91
C ASP A 293 19.74 -5.46 13.58
N SER A 294 18.89 -5.10 12.62
CA SER A 294 19.28 -4.60 11.31
C SER A 294 20.14 -3.32 11.36
N TYR A 295 20.11 -2.61 12.47
CA TYR A 295 20.80 -1.34 12.65
C TYR A 295 21.93 -1.39 13.68
N VAL A 296 22.27 -2.56 14.23
CA VAL A 296 23.36 -2.72 15.21
C VAL A 296 24.72 -2.38 14.59
N GLU A 297 25.03 -2.94 13.42
CA GLU A 297 26.30 -2.72 12.71
C GLU A 297 26.45 -1.29 12.17
N GLN A 298 25.38 -0.49 12.19
CA GLN A 298 25.37 0.90 11.74
C GLN A 298 25.62 1.90 12.90
N ALA A 299 26.02 1.40 14.09
CA ALA A 299 26.36 2.25 15.23
C ALA A 299 27.40 3.32 14.85
N GLU A 300 27.08 4.59 15.13
CA GLU A 300 27.88 5.74 14.65
C GLU A 300 29.25 5.90 15.36
N ASN A 301 29.36 5.39 16.58
CA ASN A 301 30.54 5.47 17.40
C ASN A 301 30.51 4.42 18.53
N PRO A 302 31.63 4.20 19.22
CA PRO A 302 31.72 3.15 20.27
C PRO A 302 30.89 3.45 21.55
N ASN A 303 30.34 4.66 21.70
CA ASN A 303 29.51 5.00 22.86
C ASN A 303 28.04 4.64 22.68
N VAL A 304 27.65 4.14 21.52
CA VAL A 304 26.31 3.65 21.20
C VAL A 304 26.38 2.21 20.72
N TRP A 305 25.52 1.34 21.21
CA TRP A 305 25.53 -0.08 20.88
C TRP A 305 24.71 -0.42 19.63
N THR A 306 23.91 0.54 19.13
CA THR A 306 23.11 0.42 17.88
C THR A 306 22.82 1.80 17.32
N TYR A 307 22.48 1.87 16.04
CA TYR A 307 21.99 3.10 15.42
C TYR A 307 20.59 3.49 15.92
N ALA A 308 19.69 2.50 16.15
CA ALA A 308 18.34 2.70 16.70
C ALA A 308 18.01 1.58 17.69
N ALA A 309 17.74 1.94 18.96
CA ALA A 309 17.49 1.00 20.05
C ALA A 309 16.02 0.59 20.21
N VAL A 310 15.14 1.21 19.43
CA VAL A 310 13.68 1.03 19.49
C VAL A 310 13.15 0.78 18.08
N ALA A 311 12.18 -0.09 17.99
CA ALA A 311 11.45 -0.35 16.75
C ALA A 311 9.97 -0.58 17.02
N CYS A 312 9.12 -0.28 16.05
CA CYS A 312 7.71 -0.66 16.11
C CYS A 312 7.15 -1.02 14.74
N THR A 313 6.12 -1.85 14.75
CA THR A 313 5.32 -2.17 13.57
C THR A 313 3.83 -2.29 13.91
N ASN A 314 2.96 -2.17 12.91
CA ASN A 314 1.53 -2.35 13.09
C ASN A 314 1.14 -3.83 12.97
N PRO A 315 0.18 -4.32 13.77
CA PRO A 315 -0.31 -5.69 13.67
C PRO A 315 -0.92 -6.02 12.30
N GLY A 316 -1.44 -5.01 11.60
CA GLY A 316 -2.01 -5.14 10.26
C GLY A 316 -1.00 -5.57 9.20
N GLY A 317 0.28 -5.26 9.39
CA GLY A 317 1.39 -5.68 8.52
C GLY A 317 1.66 -7.19 8.56
N ILE A 318 1.23 -7.89 9.63
CA ILE A 318 1.44 -9.33 9.80
C ILE A 318 0.15 -10.07 9.44
N ARG A 319 0.06 -10.62 8.24
CA ARG A 319 -1.18 -11.14 7.64
C ARG A 319 -1.55 -12.55 8.09
N THR A 320 -0.58 -13.39 8.41
CA THR A 320 -0.82 -14.75 8.87
C THR A 320 0.23 -15.21 9.87
N SER A 321 -0.11 -16.18 10.69
CA SER A 321 0.84 -16.93 11.51
C SER A 321 1.66 -17.89 10.64
N ILE A 322 2.86 -18.24 11.11
CA ILE A 322 3.65 -19.31 10.48
C ILE A 322 3.62 -20.53 11.39
N ASP A 323 2.92 -21.57 10.95
CA ASP A 323 2.94 -22.88 11.62
C ASP A 323 4.22 -23.61 11.26
N SER A 324 5.25 -23.33 12.02
CA SER A 324 6.63 -23.77 11.79
C SER A 324 7.20 -24.62 12.92
N MET A 325 6.38 -25.05 13.86
CA MET A 325 6.85 -25.81 15.00
C MET A 325 7.49 -27.14 14.56
N GLY A 326 8.81 -27.22 14.72
CA GLY A 326 9.60 -28.40 14.33
C GLY A 326 9.84 -28.55 12.82
N ARG A 327 9.65 -27.49 12.02
CA ARG A 327 9.93 -27.49 10.58
C ARG A 327 10.74 -26.27 10.10
N ASN A 328 11.23 -26.35 8.91
CA ASN A 328 11.84 -25.21 8.22
C ASN A 328 10.76 -24.19 7.84
N ILE A 329 11.11 -22.92 7.97
CA ILE A 329 10.38 -21.79 7.42
C ILE A 329 10.95 -21.52 6.02
N THR A 330 10.06 -21.38 5.06
CA THR A 330 10.44 -21.06 3.68
C THR A 330 10.30 -19.57 3.39
N LEU A 331 10.92 -19.11 2.30
CA LEU A 331 10.72 -17.74 1.83
C LEU A 331 9.25 -17.49 1.47
N GLY A 332 8.55 -18.47 0.93
CA GLY A 332 7.11 -18.41 0.66
C GLY A 332 6.27 -18.21 1.93
N ASP A 333 6.59 -18.90 3.04
CA ASP A 333 5.95 -18.69 4.34
C ASP A 333 6.12 -17.23 4.80
N LEU A 334 7.35 -16.71 4.69
CA LEU A 334 7.68 -15.35 5.10
C LEU A 334 6.91 -14.30 4.30
N ILE A 335 6.98 -14.35 2.97
CA ILE A 335 6.31 -13.37 2.09
C ILE A 335 4.77 -13.47 2.23
N THR A 336 4.23 -14.66 2.47
CA THR A 336 2.79 -14.82 2.77
C THR A 336 2.42 -14.11 4.08
N ALA A 337 3.31 -14.12 5.06
CA ALA A 337 3.07 -13.51 6.36
C ALA A 337 3.25 -11.98 6.35
N ILE A 338 4.23 -11.46 5.60
CA ILE A 338 4.53 -10.02 5.47
C ILE A 338 4.63 -9.63 3.97
N PRO A 339 3.49 -9.54 3.25
CA PRO A 339 3.51 -9.42 1.79
C PRO A 339 3.73 -8.00 1.25
N PHE A 340 3.75 -6.97 2.11
CA PHE A 340 3.63 -5.57 1.67
C PHE A 340 4.93 -4.96 1.16
N GLU A 341 6.06 -5.63 1.30
CA GLU A 341 7.39 -5.14 0.90
C GLU A 341 7.69 -3.72 1.43
N ASN A 342 7.29 -3.44 2.68
CA ASN A 342 7.68 -2.21 3.33
C ASN A 342 9.20 -2.12 3.45
N THR A 343 9.71 -0.90 3.54
CA THR A 343 11.06 -0.65 4.03
C THR A 343 11.03 -0.39 5.54
N TRP A 344 12.08 -0.81 6.25
CA TRP A 344 12.27 -0.47 7.66
C TRP A 344 13.09 0.81 7.76
N ASP A 345 12.36 1.91 7.89
CA ASP A 345 12.91 3.25 7.88
C ASP A 345 13.32 3.72 9.26
N ILE A 346 14.20 4.71 9.32
CA ILE A 346 14.57 5.39 10.53
C ILE A 346 13.83 6.73 10.65
N LEU A 347 13.26 6.96 11.82
CA LEU A 347 12.62 8.21 12.17
C LEU A 347 13.04 8.66 13.56
N GLU A 348 13.22 9.96 13.78
CA GLU A 348 13.46 10.54 15.11
C GLU A 348 12.15 11.12 15.64
N LEU A 349 11.74 10.66 16.85
CA LEU A 349 10.56 11.14 17.57
C LEU A 349 10.92 11.65 18.95
N LYS A 350 10.24 12.71 19.40
CA LYS A 350 10.30 13.09 20.82
C LYS A 350 9.58 12.09 21.70
N GLY A 351 9.99 11.97 22.96
CA GLY A 351 9.31 11.12 23.93
C GLY A 351 7.84 11.46 24.10
N SER A 352 7.47 12.75 24.04
CA SER A 352 6.07 13.20 24.06
C SER A 352 5.25 12.65 22.89
N CYS A 353 5.83 12.56 21.71
CA CYS A 353 5.15 11.97 20.53
C CYS A 353 5.03 10.44 20.64
N ILE A 354 6.04 9.77 21.23
CA ILE A 354 5.94 8.33 21.54
C ILE A 354 4.79 8.09 22.51
N MET A 355 4.62 8.92 23.53
CA MET A 355 3.50 8.82 24.47
C MET A 355 2.15 9.00 23.75
N GLN A 356 2.02 9.98 22.83
CA GLN A 356 0.81 10.16 22.01
C GLN A 356 0.50 8.91 21.20
N ILE A 357 1.48 8.29 20.54
CA ILE A 357 1.32 7.04 19.78
C ILE A 357 0.82 5.91 20.68
N LEU A 358 1.39 5.77 21.88
CA LEU A 358 0.99 4.72 22.83
C LEU A 358 -0.44 4.90 23.35
N GLU A 359 -0.95 6.12 23.44
CA GLU A 359 -2.31 6.45 23.87
C GLU A 359 -3.37 6.28 22.79
N MET A 360 -2.98 6.14 21.52
CA MET A 360 -3.91 5.92 20.42
C MET A 360 -4.69 4.61 20.61
N LYS A 361 -5.90 4.55 20.08
CA LYS A 361 -6.80 3.39 20.23
C LYS A 361 -6.16 2.07 19.77
N GLN A 362 -5.50 2.11 18.64
CA GLN A 362 -4.76 0.97 18.11
C GLN A 362 -3.44 0.78 18.86
N THR A 363 -2.94 -0.44 18.92
CA THR A 363 -1.68 -0.76 19.60
C THR A 363 -0.65 -1.24 18.58
N LEU A 364 0.54 -0.66 18.64
CA LEU A 364 1.70 -1.12 17.87
C LEU A 364 2.46 -2.21 18.65
N ILE A 365 3.22 -2.99 17.93
CA ILE A 365 4.15 -3.98 18.45
C ILE A 365 5.52 -3.30 18.57
N TRP A 366 6.22 -3.50 19.68
CA TRP A 366 7.45 -2.79 19.96
C TRP A 366 8.63 -3.72 20.30
N SER A 367 9.82 -3.34 19.88
CA SER A 367 11.08 -3.77 20.49
C SER A 367 11.80 -2.56 21.06
N GLY A 368 12.53 -2.75 22.17
CA GLY A 368 13.19 -1.67 22.88
C GLY A 368 12.23 -0.73 23.63
N LEU A 369 10.96 -1.04 23.70
CA LEU A 369 9.97 -0.34 24.51
C LEU A 369 9.09 -1.39 25.23
N LYS A 370 8.80 -1.14 26.52
CA LYS A 370 7.85 -1.93 27.32
C LYS A 370 6.72 -1.02 27.75
N ALA A 371 5.48 -1.45 27.53
CA ALA A 371 4.29 -0.70 27.90
C ALA A 371 3.26 -1.56 28.62
N THR A 372 2.66 -1.00 29.67
CA THR A 372 1.50 -1.57 30.35
C THR A 372 0.27 -0.74 30.04
N TYR A 373 -0.76 -1.40 29.51
CA TYR A 373 -2.02 -0.77 29.12
C TYR A 373 -3.15 -1.22 30.04
N LYS A 374 -3.99 -0.28 30.44
CA LYS A 374 -5.27 -0.57 31.06
C LYS A 374 -6.38 -0.36 30.03
N MET A 375 -7.04 -1.44 29.66
CA MET A 375 -8.10 -1.44 28.64
C MET A 375 -9.46 -1.45 29.31
N ASN A 376 -10.40 -0.65 28.80
CA ASN A 376 -11.83 -0.78 29.02
C ASN A 376 -12.57 -0.75 27.68
N ASP A 377 -13.90 -0.88 27.67
CA ASP A 377 -14.70 -1.01 26.45
C ASP A 377 -14.56 0.19 25.49
N THR A 378 -14.14 1.35 25.98
CA THR A 378 -14.12 2.62 25.21
C THR A 378 -12.76 3.30 25.17
N SER A 379 -11.83 2.95 26.07
CA SER A 379 -10.54 3.63 26.16
C SER A 379 -9.37 2.70 26.44
N LYS A 380 -8.20 3.11 26.00
CA LYS A 380 -6.90 2.55 26.34
C LYS A 380 -6.10 3.62 27.08
N ASN A 381 -5.62 3.30 28.27
CA ASN A 381 -4.76 4.19 29.05
C ASN A 381 -3.39 3.53 29.25
N VAL A 382 -2.33 4.28 29.05
CA VAL A 382 -0.97 3.84 29.32
C VAL A 382 -0.68 3.99 30.81
N VAL A 383 -0.24 2.92 31.46
CA VAL A 383 0.00 2.87 32.93
C VAL A 383 1.48 3.00 33.26
N ASP A 384 2.32 2.30 32.50
CA ASP A 384 3.78 2.34 32.68
C ASP A 384 4.45 2.18 31.31
N VAL A 385 5.55 2.92 31.09
CA VAL A 385 6.35 2.84 29.88
C VAL A 385 7.82 2.89 30.23
N LYS A 386 8.58 1.97 29.67
CA LYS A 386 10.02 1.94 29.76
C LYS A 386 10.62 1.85 28.35
N ILE A 387 11.66 2.60 28.09
CA ILE A 387 12.34 2.65 26.81
C ILE A 387 13.81 2.23 26.98
N ARG A 388 14.34 1.48 26.01
CA ARG A 388 15.72 1.02 26.02
C ARG A 388 16.67 2.16 25.69
N CYS A 389 17.69 2.37 26.52
CA CYS A 389 18.70 3.36 26.27
C CYS A 389 19.63 2.94 25.12
N ARG A 390 19.96 3.88 24.25
CA ARG A 390 20.92 3.70 23.14
C ARG A 390 22.37 4.02 23.55
N GLU A 391 22.54 4.99 24.42
CA GLU A 391 23.82 5.60 24.78
C GLU A 391 24.36 5.08 26.12
N CYS A 392 23.95 3.91 26.55
CA CYS A 392 24.38 3.28 27.79
C CYS A 392 25.40 2.16 27.49
N GLU A 393 26.39 2.02 28.32
CA GLU A 393 27.42 0.97 28.24
C GLU A 393 26.78 -0.44 28.29
N VAL A 394 25.76 -0.61 29.16
CA VAL A 394 24.96 -1.83 29.24
C VAL A 394 23.51 -1.47 28.91
N PRO A 395 22.91 -2.03 27.83
CA PRO A 395 21.53 -1.76 27.48
C PRO A 395 20.55 -2.05 28.63
N ARG A 396 19.80 -1.03 29.04
CA ARG A 396 18.78 -1.12 30.10
C ARG A 396 17.54 -0.35 29.74
N PHE A 397 16.45 -0.62 30.44
CA PHE A 397 15.21 0.13 30.31
C PHE A 397 15.18 1.31 31.31
N GLU A 398 14.79 2.47 30.83
CA GLU A 398 14.66 3.71 31.60
C GLU A 398 13.31 4.40 31.30
N ASN A 399 12.93 5.40 32.08
CA ASN A 399 11.71 6.15 31.82
C ASN A 399 11.81 6.91 30.50
N VAL A 400 10.70 7.05 29.79
CA VAL A 400 10.61 7.95 28.64
C VAL A 400 10.75 9.41 29.12
N VAL A 401 11.63 10.17 28.48
CA VAL A 401 11.81 11.60 28.74
C VAL A 401 11.14 12.35 27.59
N GLU A 402 10.14 13.18 27.89
CA GLU A 402 9.27 13.82 26.90
C GLU A 402 10.02 14.67 25.86
N ASP A 403 11.03 15.42 26.30
CA ASP A 403 11.79 16.30 25.40
C ASP A 403 12.99 15.65 24.71
N LYS A 404 13.33 14.40 25.08
CA LYS A 404 14.43 13.65 24.45
C LYS A 404 13.99 13.10 23.08
N TRP A 405 14.89 13.17 22.10
CA TRP A 405 14.72 12.56 20.80
C TRP A 405 15.19 11.10 20.83
N TYR A 406 14.38 10.22 20.27
CA TYR A 406 14.65 8.80 20.15
C TYR A 406 14.64 8.40 18.68
N ARG A 407 15.64 7.66 18.23
CA ARG A 407 15.63 7.00 16.91
C ARG A 407 14.84 5.73 16.98
N ILE A 408 13.91 5.58 16.07
CA ILE A 408 13.00 4.46 16.00
C ILE A 408 13.05 3.87 14.59
N VAL A 409 13.09 2.55 14.49
CA VAL A 409 12.89 1.84 13.23
C VAL A 409 11.38 1.62 13.05
N VAL A 410 10.85 2.00 11.92
CA VAL A 410 9.41 1.91 11.62
C VAL A 410 9.20 1.47 10.17
N PRO A 411 8.14 0.73 9.82
CA PRO A 411 7.76 0.55 8.41
C PRO A 411 7.44 1.90 7.76
N ASN A 412 7.84 2.09 6.50
CA ASN A 412 7.50 3.30 5.74
C ASN A 412 6.00 3.59 5.75
N PHE A 413 5.14 2.56 5.74
CA PHE A 413 3.69 2.69 5.90
C PHE A 413 3.29 3.54 7.12
N LEU A 414 3.94 3.35 8.27
CA LEU A 414 3.65 4.14 9.48
C LEU A 414 4.25 5.55 9.41
N VAL A 415 5.37 5.75 8.72
CA VAL A 415 5.94 7.09 8.49
C VAL A 415 4.93 8.00 7.81
N ASP A 416 4.13 7.46 6.89
CA ASP A 416 3.08 8.17 6.16
C ASP A 416 1.72 8.21 6.87
N ALA A 417 1.71 8.00 8.19
CA ALA A 417 0.52 7.96 9.02
C ALA A 417 -0.43 6.77 8.73
N GLY A 418 0.09 5.68 8.21
CA GLY A 418 -0.67 4.46 7.99
C GLY A 418 -1.42 4.00 9.25
N ASP A 419 -2.57 3.35 9.09
CA ASP A 419 -3.50 2.99 10.17
C ASP A 419 -3.94 4.19 11.04
N GLY A 420 -3.79 5.45 10.55
CA GLY A 420 -4.14 6.67 11.26
C GLY A 420 -3.13 7.09 12.34
N PHE A 421 -1.89 6.60 12.29
CA PHE A 421 -0.84 6.99 13.24
C PHE A 421 -0.18 8.34 12.86
N ASP A 422 -0.98 9.40 12.79
CA ASP A 422 -0.55 10.76 12.44
C ASP A 422 0.70 11.28 13.17
N PRO A 423 1.00 10.94 14.43
CA PRO A 423 2.19 11.43 15.11
C PRO A 423 3.52 11.06 14.44
N PHE A 424 3.60 9.94 13.70
CA PHE A 424 4.81 9.62 12.94
C PHE A 424 5.09 10.69 11.88
N LYS A 425 4.07 11.14 11.16
CA LYS A 425 4.17 12.17 10.13
C LYS A 425 4.32 13.59 10.70
N THR A 426 3.55 13.91 11.73
CA THR A 426 3.50 15.29 12.27
C THR A 426 4.64 15.64 13.22
N CYS A 427 5.14 14.66 13.98
CA CYS A 427 6.24 14.83 14.93
C CYS A 427 7.58 14.33 14.38
N GLY A 428 7.59 13.47 13.40
CA GLY A 428 8.78 12.80 12.89
C GLY A 428 9.78 13.76 12.25
N LYS A 429 11.07 13.49 12.47
CA LYS A 429 12.19 14.23 11.85
C LYS A 429 13.27 13.27 11.39
N ASN A 430 14.16 13.78 10.54
CA ASN A 430 15.36 13.08 10.08
C ASN A 430 15.04 11.69 9.50
N HIS A 431 13.93 11.60 8.74
CA HIS A 431 13.52 10.37 8.05
C HIS A 431 14.62 9.89 7.11
N LYS A 432 14.95 8.61 7.20
CA LYS A 432 15.86 7.92 6.29
C LYS A 432 15.19 6.64 5.82
N VAL A 433 15.07 6.48 4.53
CA VAL A 433 14.59 5.24 3.91
C VAL A 433 15.55 4.10 4.21
N GLY A 434 15.02 2.98 4.66
CA GLY A 434 15.78 1.79 5.01
C GLY A 434 15.76 0.73 3.91
N TYR A 435 15.99 -0.52 4.32
CA TYR A 435 16.01 -1.68 3.43
C TYR A 435 14.70 -2.46 3.51
N LEU A 436 14.48 -3.30 2.51
CA LEU A 436 13.27 -4.12 2.39
C LEU A 436 13.09 -5.05 3.59
N GLU A 437 11.89 -5.04 4.19
CA GLU A 437 11.58 -5.79 5.40
C GLU A 437 11.75 -7.29 5.25
N SER A 438 11.38 -7.85 4.09
CA SER A 438 11.51 -9.28 3.83
C SER A 438 12.95 -9.77 3.82
N ASP A 439 13.87 -8.99 3.25
CA ASP A 439 15.29 -9.33 3.18
C ASP A 439 15.94 -9.28 4.56
N LEU A 440 15.66 -8.21 5.32
CA LEU A 440 16.20 -8.03 6.66
C LEU A 440 15.65 -9.09 7.63
N LEU A 441 14.35 -9.39 7.56
CA LEU A 441 13.73 -10.38 8.41
C LEU A 441 14.23 -11.80 8.08
N ALA A 442 14.38 -12.14 6.80
CA ALA A 442 14.94 -13.43 6.38
C ALA A 442 16.40 -13.59 6.88
N ALA A 443 17.22 -12.54 6.78
CA ALA A 443 18.58 -12.53 7.30
C ALA A 443 18.63 -12.73 8.82
N TYR A 444 17.76 -12.03 9.56
CA TYR A 444 17.65 -12.18 11.02
C TYR A 444 17.17 -13.57 11.42
N MET A 445 16.11 -14.09 10.80
CA MET A 445 15.61 -15.45 11.07
C MET A 445 16.66 -16.51 10.83
N LYS A 446 17.49 -16.37 9.78
CA LYS A 446 18.63 -17.23 9.51
C LYS A 446 19.70 -17.13 10.60
N LYS A 447 20.00 -15.92 11.08
CA LYS A 447 20.99 -15.62 12.12
C LYS A 447 20.63 -16.29 13.45
N ILE A 448 19.35 -16.26 13.84
CA ILE A 448 18.88 -16.80 15.14
C ILE A 448 18.32 -18.23 15.06
N SER A 449 18.44 -18.90 13.91
CA SER A 449 17.97 -20.28 13.73
C SER A 449 18.77 -21.27 14.61
N PRO A 450 18.13 -22.15 15.38
CA PRO A 450 16.71 -22.40 15.48
C PRO A 450 15.94 -21.31 16.27
N ILE A 451 14.81 -20.83 15.71
CA ILE A 451 13.99 -19.79 16.32
C ILE A 451 13.31 -20.31 17.57
N LEU A 452 13.43 -19.54 18.66
CA LEU A 452 12.86 -19.82 19.99
C LEU A 452 12.09 -18.62 20.54
N THR A 453 11.82 -17.59 19.71
CA THR A 453 11.21 -16.33 20.17
C THR A 453 9.86 -16.57 20.81
N GLY A 454 9.70 -16.06 22.03
CA GLY A 454 8.47 -16.13 22.82
C GLY A 454 7.94 -14.74 23.15
N ASN A 455 6.93 -14.71 24.03
CA ASN A 455 6.45 -13.48 24.66
C ASN A 455 7.32 -13.20 25.90
N ASP A 456 7.73 -11.95 26.10
CA ASP A 456 8.66 -11.54 27.16
C ASP A 456 8.12 -10.40 28.05
N GLY A 457 6.83 -10.10 27.94
CA GLY A 457 6.15 -9.08 28.73
C GLY A 457 6.46 -7.67 28.29
N ARG A 458 6.79 -7.43 27.01
CA ARG A 458 7.00 -6.07 26.48
C ARG A 458 5.69 -5.30 26.27
N ALA A 459 4.56 -6.00 26.16
CA ALA A 459 3.22 -5.42 26.11
C ALA A 459 2.28 -6.15 27.09
N VAL A 460 1.87 -5.45 28.17
CA VAL A 460 0.99 -6.00 29.19
C VAL A 460 -0.38 -5.32 29.13
N PHE A 461 -1.45 -6.11 28.99
CA PHE A 461 -2.82 -5.62 28.91
C PHE A 461 -3.59 -6.01 30.18
N LEU A 462 -3.91 -5.02 31.01
CA LEU A 462 -4.67 -5.18 32.23
C LEU A 462 -6.16 -4.96 31.96
N ASN A 463 -7.03 -5.81 32.55
CA ASN A 463 -8.49 -5.70 32.44
C ASN A 463 -9.04 -5.71 31.01
N VAL A 464 -8.49 -6.56 30.14
CA VAL A 464 -9.09 -6.84 28.83
C VAL A 464 -10.42 -7.56 29.04
N VAL A 465 -11.53 -6.85 28.83
CA VAL A 465 -12.84 -7.49 28.80
C VAL A 465 -12.86 -8.40 27.57
N LYS A 466 -12.95 -9.73 27.77
CA LYS A 466 -13.11 -10.67 26.67
C LYS A 466 -14.38 -10.31 25.91
N SER A 467 -14.28 -9.69 24.74
CA SER A 467 -15.43 -9.53 23.87
C SER A 467 -15.94 -10.93 23.49
N LYS A 468 -17.22 -11.21 23.71
CA LYS A 468 -17.91 -12.47 23.34
C LYS A 468 -18.03 -12.61 21.80
N ARG A 469 -16.98 -12.34 21.04
CA ARG A 469 -16.96 -12.44 19.56
C ARG A 469 -15.76 -13.21 19.04
N SER A 470 -15.57 -14.46 19.47
CA SER A 470 -14.59 -15.33 18.81
C SER A 470 -14.83 -16.83 18.98
N GLU A 471 -16.09 -17.25 19.13
CA GLU A 471 -16.40 -18.70 19.11
C GLU A 471 -17.30 -19.11 17.94
N ASN A 472 -17.13 -18.54 16.76
CA ASN A 472 -17.76 -19.06 15.56
C ASN A 472 -16.87 -18.81 14.33
N PHE A 473 -15.77 -19.53 14.25
CA PHE A 473 -15.09 -19.82 12.98
C PHE A 473 -14.32 -21.13 13.15
N LEU A 474 -15.03 -22.21 12.93
CA LEU A 474 -14.49 -23.47 12.38
C LEU A 474 -14.56 -23.40 10.87
#